data_193c628951dceed372977fcfc52ddb99
#
_entry.id   193c628951dceed372977fcfc52ddb99
#
_cell.length_a   1.000
_cell.length_b   1.000
_cell.length_c   1.000
_cell.angle_alpha   90.00
_cell.angle_beta   90.00
_cell.angle_gamma   90.00
#
_symmetry.space_group_name_H-M   'P 1'
#
loop_
_entity.id
_entity.type
_entity.pdbx_description
1 polymer ?
#
loop_
_entity_poly.entity_id
_entity_poly.type
_entity_poly.pdbx_seq_one_letter_code
_entity_poly.pdbx_strand_id
1 'polypeptide(L)'
;MDDLPTHLDFLLSEESNPKGRGDTCRYLAAGARRALWMRARGGSLGQALPGLLEALEGDEHAIIESSSIMAFLQPAVSLLVIGESERELKASARQFLARADAFVTVRPDLKPLTWPATSLQTLEGKPVFLVSPDEWSNPALCQFVRDQLTAAEVR
;
A
#
# COMPACT_ATOMS: atom_id res chain seq x y z
N MET A 1 7.53 -18.60 -6.07
CA MET A 1 6.60 -18.00 -5.08
C MET A 1 6.31 -19.09 -4.09
N ASP A 2 6.96 -19.07 -2.94
CA ASP A 2 6.80 -20.16 -1.98
C ASP A 2 5.40 -20.04 -1.37
N ASP A 3 4.57 -21.03 -1.63
CA ASP A 3 3.22 -21.11 -1.10
C ASP A 3 3.26 -21.21 0.43
N LEU A 4 2.25 -20.62 1.07
CA LEU A 4 2.07 -20.76 2.51
C LEU A 4 1.91 -22.25 2.86
N PRO A 5 2.69 -22.82 3.81
CA PRO A 5 2.56 -24.21 4.22
C PRO A 5 1.10 -24.57 4.56
N THR A 6 0.65 -25.77 4.18
CA THR A 6 -0.76 -26.17 4.29
C THR A 6 -1.31 -26.15 5.71
N HIS A 7 -0.45 -26.28 6.71
CA HIS A 7 -0.80 -26.30 8.14
C HIS A 7 -0.78 -24.92 8.80
N LEU A 8 -0.42 -23.86 8.06
CA LEU A 8 -0.39 -22.49 8.58
C LEU A 8 -1.51 -21.67 7.96
N ASP A 9 -2.16 -20.84 8.75
CA ASP A 9 -3.13 -19.85 8.30
C ASP A 9 -2.47 -18.53 7.91
N PHE A 10 -1.34 -18.24 8.51
CA PHE A 10 -0.48 -17.10 8.15
C PHE A 10 0.99 -17.37 8.48
N LEU A 11 1.87 -16.60 7.85
CA LEU A 11 3.31 -16.62 8.12
C LEU A 11 3.86 -15.21 7.93
N LEU A 12 4.59 -14.73 8.92
CA LEU A 12 5.39 -13.51 8.85
C LEU A 12 6.87 -13.90 8.73
N SER A 13 7.55 -13.34 7.76
CA SER A 13 8.98 -13.57 7.53
C SER A 13 9.70 -12.25 7.28
N GLU A 14 10.94 -12.15 7.73
CA GLU A 14 11.78 -10.98 7.48
C GLU A 14 12.72 -11.25 6.29
N GLU A 15 12.78 -10.27 5.38
CA GLU A 15 13.70 -10.30 4.24
C GLU A 15 15.10 -9.86 4.66
N SER A 16 16.09 -10.58 4.19
CA SER A 16 17.51 -10.27 4.48
C SER A 16 18.32 -9.97 3.21
N ASN A 17 17.74 -10.16 2.02
CA ASN A 17 18.45 -10.04 0.76
C ASN A 17 18.06 -8.76 -0.02
N PRO A 18 18.81 -7.64 0.09
CA PRO A 18 18.51 -6.41 -0.65
C PRO A 18 18.77 -6.51 -2.16
N LYS A 19 19.39 -7.59 -2.63
CA LYS A 19 19.72 -7.81 -4.06
C LYS A 19 18.71 -8.70 -4.78
N GLY A 20 17.68 -9.19 -4.09
CA GLY A 20 16.61 -9.99 -4.67
C GLY A 20 15.70 -9.17 -5.59
N ARG A 21 14.74 -9.85 -6.24
CA ARG A 21 13.80 -9.23 -7.18
C ARG A 21 12.43 -8.94 -6.57
N GLY A 22 12.15 -9.40 -5.35
CA GLY A 22 10.88 -9.18 -4.65
C GLY A 22 10.72 -7.74 -4.16
N ASP A 23 9.49 -7.35 -3.84
CA ASP A 23 9.19 -6.00 -3.35
C ASP A 23 9.85 -5.75 -1.98
N THR A 24 9.89 -6.74 -1.10
CA THR A 24 10.62 -6.67 0.17
C THR A 24 12.12 -6.39 -0.02
N CYS A 25 12.74 -7.00 -1.04
CA CYS A 25 14.13 -6.73 -1.41
C CYS A 25 14.32 -5.29 -1.89
N ARG A 26 13.36 -4.75 -2.65
CA ARG A 26 13.38 -3.35 -3.12
C ARG A 26 13.27 -2.36 -1.98
N TYR A 27 12.45 -2.62 -0.98
CA TYR A 27 12.37 -1.79 0.22
C TYR A 27 13.71 -1.74 0.95
N LEU A 28 14.37 -2.87 1.14
CA LEU A 28 15.71 -2.92 1.75
C LEU A 28 16.74 -2.16 0.90
N ALA A 29 16.73 -2.34 -0.42
CA ALA A 29 17.63 -1.63 -1.33
C ALA A 29 17.38 -0.11 -1.33
N ALA A 30 16.16 0.34 -1.07
CA ALA A 30 15.78 1.73 -0.93
C ALA A 30 16.12 2.33 0.46
N GLY A 31 16.66 1.55 1.38
CA GLY A 31 17.11 2.02 2.69
C GLY A 31 16.14 1.76 3.84
N ALA A 32 15.10 0.94 3.64
CA ALA A 32 14.29 0.47 4.75
C ALA A 32 15.16 -0.28 5.78
N ARG A 33 14.96 0.00 7.07
CA ARG A 33 15.70 -0.65 8.14
C ARG A 33 15.47 -2.17 8.13
N ARG A 34 14.25 -2.57 7.82
CA ARG A 34 13.83 -3.97 7.64
C ARG A 34 12.64 -4.04 6.70
N ALA A 35 12.41 -5.19 6.13
CA ALA A 35 11.25 -5.47 5.31
C ALA A 35 10.63 -6.82 5.72
N LEU A 36 9.33 -6.81 5.95
CA LEU A 36 8.58 -7.97 6.39
C LEU A 36 7.63 -8.43 5.28
N TRP A 37 7.51 -9.72 5.11
CA TRP A 37 6.53 -10.32 4.22
C TRP A 37 5.54 -11.16 5.00
N MET A 38 4.29 -10.66 5.06
CA MET A 38 3.19 -11.39 5.66
C MET A 38 2.35 -12.07 4.57
N ARG A 39 2.17 -13.37 4.72
CA ARG A 39 1.28 -14.20 3.91
C ARG A 39 0.17 -14.72 4.79
N ALA A 40 -1.08 -14.53 4.37
CA ALA A 40 -2.24 -15.02 5.09
C ALA A 40 -3.22 -15.67 4.11
N ARG A 41 -3.87 -16.77 4.53
CA ARG A 41 -4.97 -17.37 3.78
C ARG A 41 -6.17 -16.44 3.74
N GLY A 42 -7.05 -16.66 2.78
CA GLY A 42 -8.29 -15.90 2.70
C GLY A 42 -9.05 -15.91 4.04
N GLY A 43 -9.32 -14.74 4.60
CA GLY A 43 -10.02 -14.59 5.89
C GLY A 43 -9.13 -14.60 7.14
N SER A 44 -7.85 -15.04 7.06
CA SER A 44 -6.98 -15.15 8.24
C SER A 44 -6.16 -13.88 8.53
N LEU A 45 -6.32 -12.81 7.75
CA LEU A 45 -5.55 -11.57 7.93
C LEU A 45 -5.77 -10.95 9.32
N GLY A 46 -7.01 -10.97 9.83
CA GLY A 46 -7.31 -10.46 11.17
C GLY A 46 -6.62 -11.24 12.29
N GLN A 47 -6.38 -12.54 12.10
CA GLN A 47 -5.65 -13.38 13.05
C GLN A 47 -4.15 -13.13 12.99
N ALA A 48 -3.62 -12.76 11.83
CA ALA A 48 -2.21 -12.43 11.64
C ALA A 48 -1.83 -11.03 12.18
N LEU A 49 -2.83 -10.14 12.32
CA LEU A 49 -2.60 -8.73 12.67
C LEU A 49 -1.86 -8.51 13.99
N PRO A 50 -2.20 -9.20 15.11
CA PRO A 50 -1.45 -9.02 16.35
C PRO A 50 0.05 -9.28 16.20
N GLY A 51 0.43 -10.37 15.50
CA GLY A 51 1.84 -10.68 15.25
C GLY A 51 2.53 -9.66 14.33
N LEU A 52 1.80 -9.07 13.38
CA LEU A 52 2.33 -7.96 12.57
C LEU A 52 2.58 -6.72 13.43
N LEU A 53 1.64 -6.33 14.28
CA LEU A 53 1.76 -5.14 15.13
C LEU A 53 2.89 -5.31 16.14
N GLU A 54 3.01 -6.48 16.77
CA GLU A 54 4.14 -6.82 17.64
C GLU A 54 5.47 -6.73 16.89
N ALA A 55 5.54 -7.25 15.67
CA ALA A 55 6.73 -7.17 14.84
C ALA A 55 7.09 -5.72 14.45
N LEU A 56 6.15 -4.81 14.39
CA LEU A 56 6.36 -3.39 14.09
C LEU A 56 6.58 -2.54 15.34
N GLU A 57 6.51 -3.12 16.53
CA GLU A 57 6.71 -2.39 17.77
C GLU A 57 8.12 -1.77 17.82
N GLY A 58 8.17 -0.47 18.12
CA GLY A 58 9.41 0.31 18.13
C GLY A 58 9.88 0.83 16.77
N ASP A 59 9.14 0.56 15.69
CA ASP A 59 9.35 1.25 14.41
C ASP A 59 8.58 2.58 14.41
N GLU A 60 9.27 3.67 14.09
CA GLU A 60 8.69 5.01 14.03
C GLU A 60 7.69 5.12 12.88
N HIS A 61 8.03 4.54 11.72
CA HIS A 61 7.20 4.54 10.52
C HIS A 61 7.19 3.16 9.85
N ALA A 62 6.05 2.79 9.29
CA ALA A 62 5.89 1.58 8.49
C ALA A 62 5.16 1.88 7.18
N ILE A 63 5.63 1.30 6.08
CA ILE A 63 4.92 1.28 4.79
C ILE A 63 4.32 -0.11 4.63
N ILE A 64 3.01 -0.20 4.41
CA ILE A 64 2.30 -1.46 4.22
C ILE A 64 1.69 -1.50 2.83
N GLU A 65 2.14 -2.43 2.01
CA GLU A 65 1.58 -2.67 0.67
C GLU A 65 0.47 -3.72 0.76
N SER A 66 -0.74 -3.29 1.07
CA SER A 66 -1.91 -4.17 1.15
C SER A 66 -3.20 -3.36 1.19
N SER A 67 -4.09 -3.53 0.22
CA SER A 67 -5.43 -2.96 0.31
C SER A 67 -6.32 -3.67 1.35
N SER A 68 -6.12 -4.96 1.57
CA SER A 68 -6.95 -5.73 2.51
C SER A 68 -6.71 -5.35 3.97
N ILE A 69 -5.53 -4.84 4.31
CA ILE A 69 -5.20 -4.39 5.67
C ILE A 69 -6.06 -3.21 6.13
N MET A 70 -6.59 -2.44 5.18
CA MET A 70 -7.47 -1.30 5.43
C MET A 70 -8.78 -1.69 6.14
N ALA A 71 -9.15 -2.98 6.16
CA ALA A 71 -10.29 -3.47 6.95
C ALA A 71 -10.00 -3.44 8.46
N PHE A 72 -8.74 -3.41 8.86
CA PHE A 72 -8.30 -3.59 10.24
C PHE A 72 -7.51 -2.38 10.78
N LEU A 73 -6.83 -1.64 9.91
CA LEU A 73 -5.99 -0.51 10.29
C LEU A 73 -6.49 0.79 9.66
N GLN A 74 -6.22 1.88 10.35
CA GLN A 74 -6.36 3.23 9.83
C GLN A 74 -4.97 3.85 9.75
N PRO A 75 -4.36 3.92 8.57
CA PRO A 75 -3.03 4.51 8.41
C PRO A 75 -3.08 6.03 8.56
N ALA A 76 -1.93 6.64 8.88
CA ALA A 76 -1.75 8.10 8.86
C ALA A 76 -1.93 8.67 7.44
N VAL A 77 -1.52 7.92 6.42
CA VAL A 77 -1.74 8.26 5.02
C VAL A 77 -2.00 7.00 4.19
N SER A 78 -3.01 7.05 3.33
CA SER A 78 -3.39 5.97 2.43
C SER A 78 -3.27 6.43 0.97
N LEU A 79 -2.38 5.80 0.22
CA LEU A 79 -2.18 6.03 -1.21
C LEU A 79 -2.75 4.87 -2.01
N LEU A 80 -3.56 5.18 -3.02
CA LEU A 80 -4.04 4.17 -3.95
C LEU A 80 -3.29 4.30 -5.28
N VAL A 81 -2.57 3.25 -5.65
CA VAL A 81 -1.87 3.15 -6.93
C VAL A 81 -2.83 2.61 -7.98
N ILE A 82 -2.98 3.35 -9.07
CA ILE A 82 -3.85 3.01 -10.21
C ILE A 82 -2.95 2.67 -11.40
N GLY A 83 -2.97 1.41 -11.80
CA GLY A 83 -2.21 0.90 -12.93
C GLY A 83 -2.73 1.37 -14.29
N GLU A 84 -2.09 0.93 -15.37
CA GLU A 84 -2.44 1.31 -16.75
C GLU A 84 -3.82 0.81 -17.17
N SER A 85 -4.26 -0.31 -16.63
CA SER A 85 -5.54 -0.95 -16.97
C SER A 85 -6.54 -0.81 -15.84
N GLU A 86 -7.73 -0.33 -16.16
CA GLU A 86 -8.85 -0.21 -15.21
C GLU A 86 -9.33 -1.56 -14.65
N ARG A 87 -8.99 -2.66 -15.35
CA ARG A 87 -9.30 -4.02 -14.90
C ARG A 87 -8.40 -4.49 -13.78
N GLU A 88 -7.32 -3.78 -13.51
CA GLU A 88 -6.31 -4.17 -12.51
C GLU A 88 -6.70 -3.77 -11.09
N LEU A 89 -7.68 -2.90 -10.91
CA LEU A 89 -8.12 -2.53 -9.57
C LEU A 89 -8.82 -3.72 -8.89
N LYS A 90 -8.11 -4.31 -7.93
CA LYS A 90 -8.61 -5.45 -7.14
C LYS A 90 -9.91 -5.07 -6.40
N ALA A 91 -10.79 -6.02 -6.17
CA ALA A 91 -12.05 -5.80 -5.43
C ALA A 91 -11.81 -5.15 -4.06
N SER A 92 -10.76 -5.57 -3.34
CA SER A 92 -10.35 -4.96 -2.08
C SER A 92 -9.94 -3.49 -2.22
N ALA A 93 -9.23 -3.12 -3.29
CA ALA A 93 -8.86 -1.73 -3.54
C ALA A 93 -10.10 -0.87 -3.83
N ARG A 94 -11.07 -1.39 -4.58
CA ARG A 94 -12.34 -0.68 -4.84
C ARG A 94 -13.13 -0.40 -3.56
N GLN A 95 -13.14 -1.35 -2.63
CA GLN A 95 -13.83 -1.20 -1.35
C GLN A 95 -13.27 -0.05 -0.52
N PHE A 96 -11.98 0.26 -0.67
CA PHE A 96 -11.30 1.29 0.13
C PHE A 96 -10.98 2.58 -0.64
N LEU A 97 -11.49 2.75 -1.86
CA LEU A 97 -11.34 3.97 -2.65
C LEU A 97 -11.65 5.25 -1.86
N ALA A 98 -12.76 5.24 -1.13
CA ALA A 98 -13.19 6.41 -0.34
C ALA A 98 -12.22 6.76 0.79
N ARG A 99 -11.41 5.81 1.25
CA ARG A 99 -10.44 6.00 2.34
C ARG A 99 -9.05 6.39 1.86
N ALA A 100 -8.80 6.38 0.55
CA ALA A 100 -7.53 6.87 0.02
C ALA A 100 -7.43 8.39 0.21
N ASP A 101 -6.29 8.87 0.69
CA ASP A 101 -6.01 10.30 0.84
C ASP A 101 -5.51 10.89 -0.48
N ALA A 102 -4.85 10.09 -1.30
CA ALA A 102 -4.40 10.49 -2.63
C ALA A 102 -4.32 9.29 -3.59
N PHE A 103 -4.23 9.61 -4.88
CA PHE A 103 -4.05 8.63 -5.95
C PHE A 103 -2.69 8.79 -6.60
N VAL A 104 -2.07 7.68 -6.96
CA VAL A 104 -0.80 7.63 -7.69
C VAL A 104 -1.03 6.89 -9.00
N THR A 105 -0.60 7.44 -10.12
CA THR A 105 -0.81 6.83 -11.43
C THR A 105 0.36 7.12 -12.36
N VAL A 106 0.56 6.25 -13.34
CA VAL A 106 1.46 6.46 -14.48
C VAL A 106 0.73 7.04 -15.69
N ARG A 107 -0.58 7.24 -15.61
CA ARG A 107 -1.41 7.74 -16.71
C ARG A 107 -1.69 9.23 -16.54
N PRO A 108 -1.46 10.06 -17.57
CA PRO A 108 -1.76 11.49 -17.52
C PRO A 108 -3.26 11.80 -17.50
N ASP A 109 -4.09 10.88 -18.01
CA ASP A 109 -5.54 11.00 -18.05
C ASP A 109 -6.18 9.90 -17.20
N LEU A 110 -6.49 10.24 -15.97
CA LEU A 110 -7.35 9.45 -15.11
C LEU A 110 -8.83 9.64 -15.53
N LYS A 111 -9.18 9.26 -16.75
CA LYS A 111 -10.59 9.07 -17.12
C LYS A 111 -10.89 7.58 -17.20
N PRO A 112 -11.28 6.95 -16.08
CA PRO A 112 -11.70 5.57 -16.11
C PRO A 112 -13.01 5.46 -16.87
N LEU A 113 -12.95 5.11 -18.14
CA LEU A 113 -14.11 4.96 -19.01
C LEU A 113 -15.10 3.88 -18.54
N THR A 114 -14.70 3.04 -17.59
CA THR A 114 -15.50 1.90 -17.10
C THR A 114 -15.77 1.91 -15.59
N TRP A 115 -15.31 2.92 -14.87
CA TRP A 115 -15.59 3.01 -13.44
C TRP A 115 -17.04 3.47 -13.19
N PRO A 116 -17.74 2.92 -12.20
CA PRO A 116 -19.05 3.44 -11.81
C PRO A 116 -18.97 4.93 -11.49
N ALA A 117 -20.00 5.70 -11.83
CA ALA A 117 -20.06 7.14 -11.55
C ALA A 117 -19.78 7.47 -10.07
N THR A 118 -20.20 6.60 -9.14
CA THR A 118 -19.90 6.70 -7.72
C THR A 118 -18.40 6.66 -7.41
N SER A 119 -17.61 5.88 -8.17
CA SER A 119 -16.15 5.83 -8.01
C SER A 119 -15.48 7.10 -8.51
N LEU A 120 -16.01 7.71 -9.58
CA LEU A 120 -15.51 8.99 -10.10
C LEU A 120 -15.74 10.13 -9.12
N GLN A 121 -16.91 10.18 -8.49
CA GLN A 121 -17.21 11.18 -7.44
C GLN A 121 -16.26 11.03 -6.24
N THR A 122 -15.81 9.83 -5.94
CA THR A 122 -14.85 9.58 -4.86
C THR A 122 -13.45 10.11 -5.17
N LEU A 123 -13.10 10.28 -6.45
CA LEU A 123 -11.84 10.88 -6.89
C LEU A 123 -11.87 12.42 -6.82
N GLU A 124 -13.06 13.04 -6.89
CA GLU A 124 -13.19 14.48 -6.86
C GLU A 124 -12.64 15.07 -5.57
N GLY A 125 -11.78 16.07 -5.69
CA GLY A 125 -11.18 16.79 -4.58
C GLY A 125 -9.99 16.11 -3.89
N LYS A 126 -9.58 14.90 -4.33
CA LYS A 126 -8.38 14.24 -3.82
C LYS A 126 -7.17 14.45 -4.73
N PRO A 127 -5.97 14.66 -4.18
CA PRO A 127 -4.77 14.83 -4.98
C PRO A 127 -4.48 13.59 -5.82
N VAL A 128 -4.03 13.83 -7.06
CA VAL A 128 -3.59 12.80 -7.99
C VAL A 128 -2.16 13.10 -8.38
N PHE A 129 -1.26 12.15 -8.14
CA PHE A 129 0.15 12.27 -8.45
C PHE A 129 0.50 11.40 -9.64
N LEU A 130 1.02 12.04 -10.69
CA LEU A 130 1.57 11.34 -11.85
C LEU A 130 3.02 10.96 -11.55
N VAL A 131 3.34 9.67 -11.72
CA VAL A 131 4.72 9.16 -11.64
C VAL A 131 5.17 8.70 -13.02
N SER A 132 6.43 9.03 -13.36
CA SER A 132 7.04 8.51 -14.58
C SER A 132 7.38 7.03 -14.41
N PRO A 133 7.08 6.15 -15.38
CA PRO A 133 7.52 4.76 -15.36
C PRO A 133 9.04 4.60 -15.29
N ASP A 134 9.79 5.59 -15.79
CA ASP A 134 11.26 5.54 -15.85
C ASP A 134 11.89 5.96 -14.50
N GLU A 135 11.30 6.93 -13.83
CA GLU A 135 11.88 7.50 -12.60
C GLU A 135 11.21 7.02 -11.32
N TRP A 136 9.94 6.60 -11.40
CA TRP A 136 9.12 6.16 -10.26
C TRP A 136 9.15 7.14 -9.06
N SER A 137 9.46 8.39 -9.31
CA SER A 137 9.54 9.43 -8.28
C SER A 137 8.62 10.61 -8.60
N ASN A 138 8.11 11.24 -7.55
CA ASN A 138 7.35 12.47 -7.65
C ASN A 138 7.60 13.31 -6.40
N PRO A 139 8.34 14.42 -6.48
CA PRO A 139 8.65 15.27 -5.33
C PRO A 139 7.40 15.80 -4.59
N ALA A 140 6.33 16.11 -5.33
CA ALA A 140 5.09 16.59 -4.72
C ALA A 140 4.38 15.46 -3.94
N LEU A 141 4.43 14.20 -4.41
CA LEU A 141 3.96 13.05 -3.66
C LEU A 141 4.76 12.88 -2.36
N CYS A 142 6.09 12.96 -2.44
CA CYS A 142 6.94 12.84 -1.25
C CYS A 142 6.63 13.94 -0.24
N GLN A 143 6.42 15.19 -0.68
CA GLN A 143 6.04 16.28 0.20
C GLN A 143 4.66 16.04 0.83
N PHE A 144 3.69 15.63 0.04
CA PHE A 144 2.34 15.29 0.53
C PHE A 144 2.39 14.24 1.65
N VAL A 145 3.15 13.16 1.46
CA VAL A 145 3.29 12.10 2.48
C VAL A 145 3.91 12.66 3.76
N ARG A 146 4.97 13.47 3.68
CA ARG A 146 5.59 14.10 4.86
C ARG A 146 4.61 14.97 5.62
N ASP A 147 3.84 15.79 4.90
CA ASP A 147 2.85 16.70 5.50
C ASP A 147 1.76 15.93 6.25
N GLN A 148 1.29 14.81 5.66
CA GLN A 148 0.31 13.93 6.30
C GLN A 148 0.86 13.24 7.55
N LEU A 149 2.09 12.74 7.51
CA LEU A 149 2.74 12.12 8.67
C LEU A 149 2.92 13.14 9.81
N THR A 150 3.44 14.33 9.53
CA THR A 150 3.58 15.40 10.53
C THR A 150 2.23 15.79 11.13
N ALA A 151 1.17 15.87 10.32
CA ALA A 151 -0.17 16.20 10.81
C ALA A 151 -0.76 15.08 11.70
N ALA A 152 -0.37 13.82 11.49
CA ALA A 152 -0.81 12.69 12.30
C ALA A 152 -0.12 12.63 13.67
N GLU A 153 1.14 13.05 13.76
CA GLU A 153 1.91 13.10 15.03
C GLU A 153 1.37 14.15 16.02
N VAL A 154 0.67 15.18 15.51
CA VAL A 154 0.10 16.26 16.32
C VAL A 154 -1.29 15.93 16.88
N ARG A 155 -1.90 14.81 16.47
CA ARG A 155 -3.24 14.39 16.92
C ARG A 155 -3.18 13.39 18.05
#